data_c0f9f3b438f524395682488795e396d1
#
_entry.id   c0f9f3b438f524395682488795e396d1
#
_cell.length_a   1.000
_cell.length_b   1.000
_cell.length_c   1.000
_cell.angle_alpha   90.00
_cell.angle_beta   90.00
_cell.angle_gamma   90.00
#
_symmetry.space_group_name_H-M   'P 1'
#
loop_
_entity.id
_entity.type
_entity.pdbx_description
1 polymer ?
#
loop_
_entity_poly.entity_id
_entity_poly.type
_entity_poly.pdbx_seq_one_letter_code
_entity_poly.pdbx_strand_id
1 'polypeptide(L)'
;MLEKNVRFVEDAFKEYYFNHFELIHVPPRTSEREFGYQKFNAGMTRHLGIKNDKELHLLLMTQIPSDVYCSNAYYSFPNLPMSEKDWKEADLIFDIDAKDLRLDCRKEHTCLKCSTCQNITTQQSSCSKCGSDKFETLSLTCQNCIIESKKEV
;
A
#
# COMPACT_ATOMS: atom_id res chain seq x y z
N MET A 1 -21.87 7.26 -5.21
CA MET A 1 -20.83 7.42 -6.27
C MET A 1 -19.55 6.69 -5.92
N LEU A 2 -19.07 6.77 -4.68
CA LEU A 2 -17.84 6.08 -4.20
C LEU A 2 -17.92 4.54 -4.35
N GLU A 3 -19.03 3.91 -3.94
CA GLU A 3 -19.22 2.47 -4.03
C GLU A 3 -19.18 1.90 -5.45
N LYS A 4 -19.68 2.63 -6.43
CA LYS A 4 -19.63 2.20 -7.84
C LYS A 4 -18.18 2.20 -8.36
N ASN A 5 -17.37 3.17 -7.96
CA ASN A 5 -15.97 3.25 -8.36
C ASN A 5 -15.14 2.12 -7.73
N VAL A 6 -15.43 1.78 -6.47
CA VAL A 6 -14.77 0.68 -5.78
C VAL A 6 -15.09 -0.65 -6.46
N ARG A 7 -16.35 -0.93 -6.76
CA ARG A 7 -16.74 -2.15 -7.48
C ARG A 7 -16.08 -2.26 -8.85
N PHE A 8 -16.00 -1.17 -9.59
CA PHE A 8 -15.31 -1.17 -10.88
C PHE A 8 -13.83 -1.58 -10.74
N VAL A 9 -13.15 -1.07 -9.70
CA VAL A 9 -11.75 -1.43 -9.44
C VAL A 9 -11.63 -2.88 -8.96
N GLU A 10 -12.51 -3.33 -8.08
CA GLU A 10 -12.55 -4.73 -7.62
C GLU A 10 -12.75 -5.70 -8.81
N ASP A 11 -13.67 -5.38 -9.73
CA ASP A 11 -13.91 -6.21 -10.93
C ASP A 11 -12.67 -6.25 -11.83
N ALA A 12 -11.95 -5.14 -12.00
CA ALA A 12 -10.71 -5.10 -12.76
C ALA A 12 -9.59 -5.94 -12.10
N PHE A 13 -9.46 -5.90 -10.77
CA PHE A 13 -8.52 -6.75 -10.04
C PHE A 13 -8.87 -8.23 -10.15
N LYS A 14 -10.16 -8.59 -10.04
CA LYS A 14 -10.64 -9.94 -10.21
C LYS A 14 -10.33 -10.48 -11.61
N GLU A 15 -10.59 -9.68 -12.64
CA GLU A 15 -10.26 -10.02 -14.03
C GLU A 15 -8.75 -10.22 -14.21
N TYR A 16 -7.93 -9.33 -13.65
CA TYR A 16 -6.49 -9.44 -13.70
C TYR A 16 -5.99 -10.73 -13.03
N TYR A 17 -6.42 -11.02 -11.81
CA TYR A 17 -6.02 -12.23 -11.08
C TYR A 17 -6.43 -13.51 -11.81
N PHE A 18 -7.58 -13.48 -12.49
CA PHE A 18 -8.05 -14.63 -13.26
C PHE A 18 -7.25 -14.83 -14.55
N ASN A 19 -6.95 -13.76 -15.28
CA ASN A 19 -6.34 -13.84 -16.61
C ASN A 19 -4.80 -13.91 -16.58
N HIS A 20 -4.17 -13.55 -15.44
CA HIS A 20 -2.72 -13.39 -15.34
C HIS A 20 -2.10 -14.16 -14.16
N PHE A 21 -2.75 -15.22 -13.71
CA PHE A 21 -2.27 -16.01 -12.58
C PHE A 21 -0.87 -16.61 -12.83
N GLU A 22 -0.51 -16.87 -14.08
CA GLU A 22 0.81 -17.38 -14.47
C GLU A 22 1.96 -16.38 -14.26
N LEU A 23 1.65 -15.12 -14.04
CA LEU A 23 2.63 -14.06 -13.76
C LEU A 23 2.84 -13.83 -12.25
N ILE A 24 2.02 -14.46 -11.40
CA ILE A 24 2.00 -14.22 -9.97
C ILE A 24 2.56 -15.44 -9.25
N HIS A 25 3.72 -15.26 -8.64
CA HIS A 25 4.45 -16.32 -7.93
C HIS A 25 4.72 -15.95 -6.49
N VAL A 26 4.82 -16.97 -5.64
CA VAL A 26 5.29 -16.80 -4.27
C VAL A 26 6.79 -16.50 -4.24
N PRO A 27 7.26 -15.69 -3.27
CA PRO A 27 8.69 -15.46 -3.09
C PRO A 27 9.42 -16.74 -2.62
N PRO A 28 10.75 -16.76 -2.72
CA PRO A 28 11.54 -17.86 -2.15
C PRO A 28 11.25 -18.07 -0.66
N ARG A 29 11.33 -19.31 -0.20
CA ARG A 29 11.11 -19.71 1.21
C ARG A 29 9.73 -19.29 1.72
N THR A 30 8.73 -19.36 0.87
CA THR A 30 7.37 -18.86 1.16
C THR A 30 6.74 -19.49 2.42
N SER A 31 7.05 -20.77 2.71
CA SER A 31 6.54 -21.48 3.90
C SER A 31 7.05 -20.93 5.23
N GLU A 32 8.10 -20.11 5.22
CA GLU A 32 8.68 -19.48 6.39
C GLU A 32 8.27 -18.00 6.51
N ARG A 33 7.50 -17.46 5.57
CA ARG A 33 7.08 -16.06 5.54
C ARG A 33 5.64 -15.88 6.01
N GLU A 34 5.41 -14.81 6.76
CA GLU A 34 4.05 -14.34 7.02
C GLU A 34 3.51 -13.68 5.77
N PHE A 35 2.25 -14.00 5.43
CA PHE A 35 1.49 -13.26 4.46
C PHE A 35 0.36 -12.47 5.11
N GLY A 36 -0.03 -11.43 4.43
CA GLY A 36 -1.20 -10.63 4.77
C GLY A 36 -1.80 -10.03 3.51
N TYR A 37 -3.05 -9.61 3.60
CA TYR A 37 -3.71 -8.91 2.51
C TYR A 37 -4.65 -7.84 3.05
N GLN A 38 -4.94 -6.86 2.22
CA GLN A 38 -5.94 -5.83 2.44
C GLN A 38 -7.03 -5.94 1.40
N LYS A 39 -8.29 -5.80 1.81
CA LYS A 39 -9.43 -5.68 0.90
C LYS A 39 -9.73 -4.21 0.62
N PHE A 40 -10.40 -3.96 -0.49
CA PHE A 40 -10.99 -2.66 -0.75
C PHE A 40 -11.95 -2.29 0.39
N ASN A 41 -11.81 -1.10 0.95
CA ASN A 41 -12.64 -0.55 2.04
C ASN A 41 -12.73 -1.43 3.31
N ALA A 42 -11.78 -2.32 3.55
CA ALA A 42 -11.73 -3.14 4.74
C ALA A 42 -10.34 -3.12 5.39
N GLY A 43 -10.25 -3.65 6.59
CA GLY A 43 -9.00 -3.78 7.31
C GLY A 43 -8.06 -4.82 6.71
N MET A 44 -6.82 -4.81 7.18
CA MET A 44 -5.79 -5.77 6.80
C MET A 44 -5.99 -7.10 7.56
N THR A 45 -5.90 -8.22 6.83
CA THR A 45 -5.79 -9.56 7.39
C THR A 45 -4.33 -9.98 7.40
N ARG A 46 -3.86 -10.52 8.52
CA ARG A 46 -2.46 -10.91 8.75
C ARG A 46 -2.34 -12.35 9.23
N HIS A 47 -1.11 -12.79 9.47
CA HIS A 47 -0.77 -14.10 10.03
C HIS A 47 -1.24 -15.27 9.15
N LEU A 48 -1.07 -15.13 7.84
CA LEU A 48 -1.37 -16.18 6.88
C LEU A 48 -0.10 -16.94 6.52
N GLY A 49 -0.22 -18.26 6.45
CA GLY A 49 0.80 -19.13 5.85
C GLY A 49 0.37 -19.47 4.43
N ILE A 50 1.22 -19.21 3.45
CA ILE A 50 1.04 -19.61 2.06
C ILE A 50 2.23 -20.47 1.68
N LYS A 51 1.99 -21.64 1.10
CA LYS A 51 3.05 -22.63 0.84
C LYS A 51 3.50 -22.68 -0.61
N ASN A 52 2.66 -22.24 -1.54
CA ASN A 52 2.92 -22.35 -2.98
C ASN A 52 2.01 -21.39 -3.78
N ASP A 53 2.27 -21.29 -5.08
CA ASP A 53 1.52 -20.46 -6.01
C ASP A 53 0.02 -20.77 -6.03
N LYS A 54 -0.37 -22.04 -5.89
CA LYS A 54 -1.78 -22.44 -5.89
C LYS A 54 -2.55 -21.87 -4.72
N GLU A 55 -1.94 -21.86 -3.53
CA GLU A 55 -2.55 -21.27 -2.34
C GLU A 55 -2.64 -19.75 -2.47
N LEU A 56 -1.60 -19.10 -3.03
CA LEU A 56 -1.63 -17.66 -3.32
C LEU A 56 -2.73 -17.34 -4.33
N HIS A 57 -2.83 -18.07 -5.43
CA HIS A 57 -3.87 -17.86 -6.43
C HIS A 57 -5.28 -18.06 -5.85
N LEU A 58 -5.47 -19.08 -5.01
CA LEU A 58 -6.74 -19.30 -4.33
C LEU A 58 -7.11 -18.10 -3.45
N LEU A 59 -6.15 -17.54 -2.71
CA LEU A 59 -6.37 -16.33 -1.91
C LEU A 59 -6.77 -15.15 -2.80
N LEU A 60 -6.03 -14.90 -3.88
CA LEU A 60 -6.30 -13.79 -4.80
C LEU A 60 -7.69 -13.90 -5.42
N MET A 61 -8.07 -15.10 -5.86
CA MET A 61 -9.36 -15.35 -6.50
C MET A 61 -10.55 -15.29 -5.54
N THR A 62 -10.36 -15.68 -4.28
CA THR A 62 -11.43 -15.73 -3.29
C THR A 62 -11.60 -14.43 -2.50
N GLN A 63 -10.51 -13.73 -2.24
CA GLN A 63 -10.53 -12.51 -1.43
C GLN A 63 -10.52 -11.22 -2.24
N ILE A 64 -10.05 -11.26 -3.48
CA ILE A 64 -9.88 -10.12 -4.41
C ILE A 64 -9.26 -8.93 -3.66
N PRO A 65 -8.04 -9.11 -3.11
CA PRO A 65 -7.41 -8.08 -2.30
C PRO A 65 -6.94 -6.89 -3.15
N SER A 66 -6.96 -5.69 -2.55
CA SER A 66 -6.29 -4.51 -3.13
C SER A 66 -4.78 -4.60 -3.03
N ASP A 67 -4.30 -5.25 -1.96
CA ASP A 67 -2.88 -5.38 -1.65
C ASP A 67 -2.59 -6.74 -1.02
N VAL A 68 -1.45 -7.32 -1.38
CA VAL A 68 -0.92 -8.54 -0.75
C VAL A 68 0.50 -8.27 -0.30
N TYR A 69 0.81 -8.70 0.90
CA TYR A 69 2.09 -8.50 1.55
C TYR A 69 2.70 -9.84 1.92
N CYS A 70 4.02 -9.92 1.87
CA CYS A 70 4.76 -10.97 2.53
C CYS A 70 5.85 -10.35 3.42
N SER A 71 6.20 -11.01 4.50
CA SER A 71 7.28 -10.56 5.37
C SER A 71 8.64 -10.73 4.71
N ASN A 72 9.55 -9.79 4.97
CA ASN A 72 10.97 -9.97 4.72
C ASN A 72 11.63 -10.86 5.79
N ALA A 73 10.99 -11.02 6.95
CA ALA A 73 11.41 -11.91 8.01
C ALA A 73 10.94 -13.34 7.76
N TYR A 74 11.75 -14.28 8.24
CA TYR A 74 11.50 -15.71 8.23
C TYR A 74 11.20 -16.20 9.64
N TYR A 75 10.20 -17.05 9.75
CA TYR A 75 9.68 -17.57 11.01
C TYR A 75 9.56 -19.09 10.97
N SER A 76 9.68 -19.74 12.13
CA SER A 76 9.36 -21.16 12.27
C SER A 76 7.84 -21.39 12.12
N PHE A 77 7.03 -20.45 12.60
CA PHE A 77 5.57 -20.54 12.63
C PHE A 77 4.94 -19.24 12.09
N PRO A 78 5.03 -18.93 10.79
CA PRO A 78 4.64 -17.64 10.24
C PRO A 78 3.16 -17.29 10.41
N ASN A 79 2.28 -18.29 10.57
CA ASN A 79 0.83 -18.14 10.73
C ASN A 79 0.37 -17.95 12.18
N LEU A 80 1.29 -17.98 13.15
CA LEU A 80 0.97 -17.72 14.54
C LEU A 80 0.99 -16.22 14.87
N PRO A 81 0.42 -15.81 16.03
CA PRO A 81 0.58 -14.45 16.55
C PRO A 81 2.06 -14.06 16.68
N MET A 82 2.35 -12.76 16.68
CA MET A 82 3.73 -12.22 16.68
C MET A 82 4.62 -12.79 17.79
N SER A 83 4.05 -12.99 18.98
CA SER A 83 4.76 -13.55 20.15
C SER A 83 5.15 -15.04 20.02
N GLU A 84 4.56 -15.75 19.05
CA GLU A 84 4.68 -17.19 18.89
C GLU A 84 5.31 -17.61 17.56
N LYS A 85 5.66 -16.63 16.70
CA LYS A 85 6.20 -16.90 15.36
C LYS A 85 7.57 -17.55 15.35
N ASP A 86 8.38 -17.38 16.37
CA ASP A 86 9.78 -17.80 16.44
C ASP A 86 10.61 -17.27 15.25
N TRP A 87 11.12 -16.05 15.42
CA TRP A 87 11.90 -15.35 14.41
C TRP A 87 13.25 -16.06 14.15
N LYS A 88 13.61 -16.24 12.90
CA LYS A 88 14.87 -16.85 12.47
C LYS A 88 15.88 -15.83 11.97
N GLU A 89 15.50 -15.14 10.91
CA GLU A 89 16.33 -14.18 10.18
C GLU A 89 15.45 -13.30 9.30
N ALA A 90 16.03 -12.36 8.58
CA ALA A 90 15.31 -11.53 7.63
C ALA A 90 16.18 -11.21 6.41
N ASP A 91 15.54 -10.99 5.26
CA ASP A 91 16.18 -10.34 4.12
C ASP A 91 16.50 -8.88 4.48
N LEU A 92 17.63 -8.38 4.02
CA LEU A 92 17.94 -6.97 4.09
C LEU A 92 17.16 -6.22 3.00
N ILE A 93 16.23 -5.37 3.41
CA ILE A 93 15.43 -4.55 2.50
C ILE A 93 15.67 -3.08 2.83
N PHE A 94 15.88 -2.29 1.79
CA PHE A 94 15.90 -0.84 1.89
C PHE A 94 14.58 -0.31 1.32
N ASP A 95 13.73 0.22 2.20
CA ASP A 95 12.48 0.89 1.83
C ASP A 95 12.71 2.40 1.89
N ILE A 96 12.84 3.00 0.71
CA ILE A 96 13.18 4.42 0.57
C ILE A 96 11.98 5.16 -0.04
N ASP A 97 11.22 5.80 0.80
CA ASP A 97 10.15 6.69 0.36
C ASP A 97 10.69 8.02 -0.18
N ALA A 98 10.06 8.54 -1.22
CA ALA A 98 10.37 9.88 -1.73
C ALA A 98 10.28 10.99 -0.65
N LYS A 99 9.48 10.76 0.41
CA LYS A 99 9.39 11.68 1.57
C LYS A 99 10.67 11.72 2.40
N ASP A 100 11.50 10.67 2.37
CA ASP A 100 12.73 10.55 3.16
C ASP A 100 13.91 11.20 2.46
N LEU A 101 13.79 11.43 1.15
CA LEU A 101 14.77 12.14 0.35
C LEU A 101 14.62 13.66 0.59
N ARG A 102 15.74 14.33 0.81
CA ARG A 102 15.79 15.79 1.00
C ARG A 102 15.81 16.53 -0.33
N LEU A 103 14.77 16.37 -1.14
CA LEU A 103 14.66 17.02 -2.44
C LEU A 103 14.22 18.48 -2.26
N ASP A 104 14.91 19.43 -2.86
CA ASP A 104 14.58 20.85 -2.77
C ASP A 104 13.19 21.16 -3.34
N CYS A 105 12.82 20.50 -4.42
CA CYS A 105 11.51 20.58 -5.05
C CYS A 105 10.35 20.29 -4.08
N ARG A 106 10.57 19.47 -3.06
CA ARG A 106 9.52 18.99 -2.15
C ARG A 106 8.92 20.08 -1.27
N LYS A 107 9.67 21.10 -0.92
CA LYS A 107 9.20 22.21 -0.07
C LYS A 107 8.06 22.99 -0.70
N GLU A 108 7.95 22.97 -2.02
CA GLU A 108 6.95 23.72 -2.79
C GLU A 108 5.66 22.92 -3.04
N HIS A 109 5.64 21.62 -2.71
CA HIS A 109 4.53 20.72 -3.00
C HIS A 109 3.68 20.36 -1.77
N THR A 110 3.79 21.14 -0.71
CA THR A 110 2.91 21.03 0.45
C THR A 110 1.70 21.94 0.24
N CYS A 111 0.50 21.38 0.26
CA CYS A 111 -0.74 22.13 0.18
C CYS A 111 -1.69 21.72 1.31
N LEU A 112 -2.72 22.53 1.52
CA LEU A 112 -3.76 22.29 2.50
C LEU A 112 -5.02 21.77 1.79
N LYS A 113 -5.59 20.72 2.30
CA LYS A 113 -6.87 20.15 1.88
C LYS A 113 -7.91 20.46 2.94
N CYS A 114 -8.98 21.15 2.58
CA CYS A 114 -10.07 21.43 3.49
C CYS A 114 -10.78 20.12 3.88
N SER A 115 -10.84 19.81 5.18
CA SER A 115 -11.49 18.60 5.69
C SER A 115 -13.00 18.57 5.43
N THR A 116 -13.63 19.75 5.23
CA THR A 116 -15.08 19.86 5.03
C THR A 116 -15.48 19.70 3.56
N CYS A 117 -14.84 20.40 2.62
CA CYS A 117 -15.25 20.41 1.21
C CYS A 117 -14.21 19.85 0.26
N GLN A 118 -13.09 19.34 0.79
CA GLN A 118 -11.98 18.73 0.04
C GLN A 118 -11.26 19.70 -0.94
N ASN A 119 -11.52 21.00 -0.86
CA ASN A 119 -10.83 22.02 -1.65
C ASN A 119 -9.35 22.07 -1.29
N ILE A 120 -8.47 22.15 -2.29
CA ILE A 120 -7.01 22.21 -2.12
C ILE A 120 -6.54 23.65 -2.30
N THR A 121 -5.69 24.11 -1.37
CA THR A 121 -5.13 25.48 -1.36
C THR A 121 -3.71 25.48 -0.82
N THR A 122 -2.93 26.48 -1.17
CA THR A 122 -1.53 26.60 -0.73
C THR A 122 -1.39 27.45 0.55
N GLN A 123 -2.29 28.40 0.77
CA GLN A 123 -2.26 29.24 2.00
C GLN A 123 -3.66 29.79 2.28
N GLN A 124 -4.24 29.49 3.46
CA GLN A 124 -5.41 30.22 3.94
C GLN A 124 -5.69 29.96 5.43
N SER A 125 -6.17 30.99 6.13
CA SER A 125 -6.74 30.88 7.46
C SER A 125 -8.16 30.27 7.44
N SER A 126 -8.84 30.36 6.30
CA SER A 126 -10.16 29.77 6.10
C SER A 126 -10.33 29.33 4.64
N CYS A 127 -11.14 28.31 4.44
CA CYS A 127 -11.42 27.76 3.11
C CYS A 127 -12.26 28.75 2.28
N SER A 128 -11.74 29.15 1.13
CA SER A 128 -12.44 30.08 0.21
C SER A 128 -13.77 29.54 -0.33
N LYS A 129 -13.97 28.21 -0.28
CA LYS A 129 -15.17 27.55 -0.81
C LYS A 129 -16.27 27.36 0.23
N CYS A 130 -15.93 27.07 1.49
CA CYS A 130 -16.91 26.73 2.52
C CYS A 130 -16.69 27.47 3.86
N GLY A 131 -15.67 28.32 3.97
CA GLY A 131 -15.38 29.10 5.18
C GLY A 131 -14.77 28.31 6.34
N SER A 132 -14.58 26.99 6.22
CA SER A 132 -14.01 26.15 7.27
C SER A 132 -12.53 26.50 7.54
N ASP A 133 -12.11 26.42 8.78
CA ASP A 133 -10.73 26.57 9.25
C ASP A 133 -10.00 25.24 9.44
N LYS A 134 -10.66 24.12 9.16
CA LYS A 134 -10.11 22.77 9.33
C LYS A 134 -9.44 22.29 8.04
N PHE A 135 -8.13 22.09 8.14
CA PHE A 135 -7.30 21.64 7.00
C PHE A 135 -6.44 20.44 7.38
N GLU A 136 -6.19 19.61 6.40
CA GLU A 136 -5.20 18.54 6.42
C GLU A 136 -4.03 18.94 5.51
N THR A 137 -2.80 18.70 5.94
CA THR A 137 -1.62 18.95 5.12
C THR A 137 -1.45 17.80 4.13
N LEU A 138 -1.35 18.13 2.84
CA LEU A 138 -1.03 17.18 1.77
C LEU A 138 0.34 17.48 1.22
N SER A 139 1.14 16.44 1.03
CA SER A 139 2.38 16.49 0.26
C SER A 139 2.11 15.91 -1.13
N LEU A 140 2.29 16.70 -2.17
CA LEU A 140 2.13 16.27 -3.55
C LEU A 140 3.49 15.91 -4.15
N THR A 141 3.50 14.95 -5.05
CA THR A 141 4.68 14.56 -5.82
C THR A 141 4.54 15.06 -7.25
N CYS A 142 5.44 15.90 -7.71
CA CYS A 142 5.47 16.35 -9.08
C CYS A 142 6.43 15.51 -9.93
N GLN A 143 6.40 15.72 -11.26
CA GLN A 143 7.29 15.01 -12.19
C GLN A 143 8.78 15.25 -11.90
N ASN A 144 9.16 16.47 -11.47
CA ASN A 144 10.55 16.77 -11.12
C ASN A 144 10.98 16.03 -9.85
N CYS A 145 10.12 15.93 -8.82
CA CYS A 145 10.39 15.13 -7.65
C CYS A 145 10.65 13.66 -8.01
N ILE A 146 9.89 13.11 -8.96
CA ILE A 146 10.07 11.72 -9.44
C ILE A 146 11.43 11.57 -10.15
N ILE A 147 11.78 12.52 -10.99
CA ILE A 147 13.05 12.48 -11.75
C ILE A 147 14.23 12.62 -10.81
N GLU A 148 14.18 13.55 -9.84
CA GLU A 148 15.27 13.77 -8.90
C GLU A 148 15.43 12.63 -7.92
N SER A 149 14.33 12.07 -7.38
CA SER A 149 14.40 10.91 -6.51
C SER A 149 15.09 9.70 -7.17
N LYS A 150 14.90 9.52 -8.49
CA LYS A 150 15.59 8.46 -9.26
C LYS A 150 17.09 8.66 -9.41
N LYS A 151 17.60 9.86 -9.19
CA LYS A 151 19.05 10.15 -9.25
C LYS A 151 19.73 9.93 -7.90
N GLU A 152 18.95 10.00 -6.81
CA GLU A 152 19.45 9.83 -5.43
C GLU A 152 19.46 8.37 -4.97
N VAL A 153 18.78 7.47 -5.67
CA VAL A 153 18.73 6.02 -5.42
C VAL A 153 19.62 5.28 -6.41
#